data_350c37bed1df65b236082514a200c206
#
_entry.id   350c37bed1df65b236082514a200c206
#
_cell.length_a   1.000
_cell.length_b   1.000
_cell.length_c   1.000
_cell.angle_alpha   90.00
_cell.angle_beta   90.00
_cell.angle_gamma   90.00
#
_symmetry.space_group_name_H-M   'P 1'
#
loop_
_entity.id
_entity.type
_entity.pdbx_description
1 polymer ?
#
loop_
_entity_poly.entity_id
_entity_poly.type
_entity_poly.pdbx_seq_one_letter_code
_entity_poly.pdbx_strand_id
1 'polypeptide(L)'
;LGLEHLDSGSLKVTRFGSDVAPIGEKLVMRKGDVLFGKRRAYQKKVAIAPFDGIFSAHGMVLRPKEDVIDPDFFPLFISSDYFLDAAIKISVGSLSPTINWRDLKVLEFDLPDLETQRKLAAVLWSINETMESYKKLISATDELVKSQFMVQFGPNAIAENKWPLLPVSNVVFKPISGEWGKDDLSG
;
A
#
# COMPACT_ATOMS: atom_id res chain seq x y z
N LEU A 1 0.21 -1.14 14.76
CA LEU A 1 0.44 -0.98 13.32
C LEU A 1 1.69 -0.15 13.08
N GLY A 2 2.44 -0.49 12.01
CA GLY A 2 3.54 0.30 11.46
C GLY A 2 3.22 0.76 10.03
N LEU A 3 4.07 1.60 9.43
CA LEU A 3 3.90 2.04 8.04
C LEU A 3 4.05 0.88 7.04
N GLU A 4 4.72 -0.19 7.40
CA GLU A 4 4.87 -1.43 6.63
C GLU A 4 3.56 -2.20 6.45
N HIS A 5 2.57 -1.92 7.31
CA HIS A 5 1.25 -2.54 7.25
C HIS A 5 0.24 -1.75 6.39
N LEU A 6 0.60 -0.54 5.99
CA LEU A 6 -0.22 0.31 5.12
C LEU A 6 0.27 0.13 3.68
N ASP A 7 -0.66 -0.25 2.80
CA ASP A 7 -0.40 -0.37 1.38
C ASP A 7 -0.76 0.94 0.64
N SER A 8 0.07 1.33 -0.32
CA SER A 8 -0.22 2.48 -1.17
C SER A 8 -1.48 2.21 -2.02
N GLY A 9 -2.39 3.17 -2.08
CA GLY A 9 -3.63 3.03 -2.87
C GLY A 9 -4.65 2.04 -2.29
N SER A 10 -4.54 1.70 -0.99
CA SER A 10 -5.56 0.93 -0.27
C SER A 10 -5.87 1.55 1.08
N LEU A 11 -7.14 1.75 1.36
CA LEU A 11 -7.61 2.21 2.67
C LEU A 11 -7.75 1.05 3.69
N LYS A 12 -7.57 -0.20 3.25
CA LYS A 12 -7.65 -1.38 4.13
C LYS A 12 -6.29 -1.77 4.67
N VAL A 13 -6.27 -2.15 5.94
CA VAL A 13 -5.13 -2.82 6.58
C VAL A 13 -5.43 -4.31 6.62
N THR A 14 -4.63 -5.11 5.93
CA THR A 14 -4.78 -6.57 5.85
C THR A 14 -3.72 -7.32 6.65
N ARG A 15 -2.67 -6.63 7.06
CA ARG A 15 -1.52 -7.19 7.77
C ARG A 15 -1.23 -6.36 9.02
N PHE A 16 -0.89 -7.02 10.11
CA PHE A 16 -0.45 -6.35 11.35
C PHE A 16 0.48 -7.29 12.12
N GLY A 17 1.41 -6.72 12.89
CA GLY A 17 2.27 -7.49 13.78
C GLY A 17 1.62 -7.67 15.14
N SER A 18 1.64 -8.89 15.71
CA SER A 18 1.07 -9.19 17.02
C SER A 18 2.12 -9.50 18.08
N ASP A 19 3.28 -10.04 17.70
CA ASP A 19 4.19 -10.74 18.62
C ASP A 19 5.40 -9.91 19.03
N VAL A 20 5.55 -8.68 18.50
CA VAL A 20 6.67 -7.81 18.82
C VAL A 20 6.21 -6.72 19.79
N ALA A 21 6.80 -6.69 20.97
CA ALA A 21 6.58 -5.60 21.92
C ALA A 21 6.96 -4.26 21.26
N PRO A 22 6.10 -3.24 21.30
CA PRO A 22 6.38 -1.96 20.67
C PRO A 22 7.51 -1.22 21.43
N ILE A 23 8.56 -0.86 20.72
CA ILE A 23 9.68 -0.07 21.24
C ILE A 23 9.49 1.41 20.86
N GLY A 24 9.76 2.33 21.80
CA GLY A 24 9.68 3.77 21.62
C GLY A 24 8.25 4.33 21.56
N GLU A 25 8.14 5.61 21.23
CA GLU A 25 6.86 6.32 21.19
C GLU A 25 5.93 5.76 20.12
N LYS A 26 4.65 5.66 20.47
CA LYS A 26 3.57 5.24 19.59
C LYS A 26 2.39 6.18 19.71
N LEU A 27 1.58 6.22 18.66
CA LEU A 27 0.34 6.97 18.63
C LEU A 27 -0.82 6.04 19.02
N VAL A 28 -1.71 6.50 19.88
CA VAL A 28 -2.96 5.79 20.16
C VAL A 28 -3.91 6.00 18.96
N MET A 29 -4.42 4.90 18.43
CA MET A 29 -5.44 4.90 17.39
C MET A 29 -6.71 4.20 17.88
N ARG A 30 -7.85 4.64 17.35
CA ARG A 30 -9.16 4.00 17.54
C ARG A 30 -9.63 3.44 16.21
N LYS A 31 -10.46 2.42 16.27
CA LYS A 31 -11.14 1.90 15.06
C LYS A 31 -11.83 3.05 14.31
N GLY A 32 -11.60 3.14 13.00
CA GLY A 32 -12.13 4.20 12.17
C GLY A 32 -11.22 5.42 12.00
N ASP A 33 -10.20 5.60 12.84
CA ASP A 33 -9.23 6.68 12.65
C ASP A 33 -8.52 6.56 11.30
N VAL A 34 -8.21 7.67 10.67
CA VAL A 34 -7.39 7.70 9.46
C VAL A 34 -5.92 7.73 9.83
N LEU A 35 -5.20 6.71 9.38
CA LEU A 35 -3.77 6.54 9.57
C LEU A 35 -3.03 7.10 8.35
N PHE A 36 -2.23 8.12 8.55
CA PHE A 36 -1.50 8.83 7.50
C PHE A 36 0.01 8.64 7.66
N GLY A 37 0.68 8.10 6.65
CA GLY A 37 2.12 7.91 6.61
C GLY A 37 2.87 9.21 6.35
N LYS A 38 3.34 9.89 7.40
CA LYS A 38 4.06 11.17 7.25
C LYS A 38 5.49 11.02 6.76
N ARG A 39 6.16 9.89 7.05
CA ARG A 39 7.54 9.61 6.63
C ARG A 39 7.55 8.90 5.27
N ARG A 40 8.46 9.28 4.37
CA ARG A 40 8.48 8.84 2.96
C ARG A 40 7.16 9.15 2.29
N ALA A 41 6.75 10.42 2.37
CA ALA A 41 5.46 10.92 1.93
C ALA A 41 5.09 10.50 0.49
N TYR A 42 6.10 10.35 -0.39
CA TYR A 42 5.93 9.88 -1.78
C TYR A 42 5.30 8.49 -1.89
N GLN A 43 5.31 7.68 -0.81
CA GLN A 43 4.65 6.37 -0.82
C GLN A 43 3.12 6.47 -0.71
N LYS A 44 2.56 7.66 -0.46
CA LYS A 44 1.10 7.91 -0.42
C LYS A 44 0.33 6.88 0.43
N LYS A 45 0.83 6.58 1.63
CA LYS A 45 0.26 5.58 2.52
C LYS A 45 -0.82 6.17 3.41
N VAL A 46 -2.06 5.78 3.19
CA VAL A 46 -3.24 6.14 3.98
C VAL A 46 -4.08 4.90 4.20
N ALA A 47 -4.57 4.69 5.43
CA ALA A 47 -5.48 3.59 5.72
C ALA A 47 -6.44 3.94 6.85
N ILE A 48 -7.50 3.17 7.02
CA ILE A 48 -8.43 3.26 8.15
C ILE A 48 -8.03 2.24 9.21
N ALA A 49 -7.95 2.67 10.46
CA ALA A 49 -7.64 1.79 11.59
C ALA A 49 -8.71 0.71 11.74
N PRO A 50 -8.36 -0.59 11.65
CA PRO A 50 -9.35 -1.67 11.72
C PRO A 50 -9.78 -2.01 13.16
N PHE A 51 -9.03 -1.55 14.16
CA PHE A 51 -9.24 -1.82 15.59
C PHE A 51 -8.59 -0.73 16.45
N ASP A 52 -8.91 -0.71 17.73
CA ASP A 52 -8.26 0.15 18.73
C ASP A 52 -6.88 -0.39 19.06
N GLY A 53 -5.88 0.49 19.10
CA GLY A 53 -4.52 0.05 19.36
C GLY A 53 -3.48 1.16 19.22
N ILE A 54 -2.29 0.79 18.74
CA ILE A 54 -1.18 1.73 18.57
C ILE A 54 -0.70 1.78 17.13
N PHE A 55 -0.26 2.97 16.72
CA PHE A 55 0.30 3.24 15.40
C PHE A 55 1.70 3.83 15.52
N SER A 56 2.52 3.61 14.52
CA SER A 56 3.89 4.11 14.44
C SER A 56 3.95 5.64 14.54
N ALA A 57 4.89 6.17 15.32
CA ALA A 57 5.19 7.60 15.37
C ALA A 57 5.71 8.20 14.04
N HIS A 58 6.02 7.35 13.05
CA HIS A 58 6.33 7.76 11.67
C HIS A 58 5.08 8.10 10.84
N GLY A 59 3.91 8.00 11.42
CA GLY A 59 2.65 8.44 10.85
C GLY A 59 1.98 9.54 11.66
N MET A 60 0.74 9.83 11.29
CA MET A 60 -0.21 10.67 12.03
C MET A 60 -1.53 9.90 12.13
N VAL A 61 -2.25 10.08 13.22
CA VAL A 61 -3.64 9.63 13.40
C VAL A 61 -4.51 10.86 13.21
N LEU A 62 -5.35 10.85 12.18
CA LEU A 62 -6.20 11.97 11.81
C LEU A 62 -7.68 11.62 12.09
N ARG A 63 -8.42 12.60 12.62
CA ARG A 63 -9.85 12.51 12.89
C ARG A 63 -10.57 13.67 12.25
N PRO A 64 -11.74 13.46 11.63
CA PRO A 64 -12.52 14.54 11.05
C PRO A 64 -13.08 15.50 12.12
N LYS A 65 -13.28 16.74 11.74
CA LYS A 65 -14.22 17.64 12.41
C LYS A 65 -15.54 17.49 11.68
N GLU A 66 -16.49 16.77 12.28
CA GLU A 66 -17.72 16.31 11.63
C GLU A 66 -18.69 17.46 11.25
N ASP A 67 -18.48 18.64 11.81
CA ASP A 67 -19.16 19.88 11.44
C ASP A 67 -18.63 20.52 10.13
N VAL A 68 -17.47 20.07 9.65
CA VAL A 68 -16.78 20.58 8.45
C VAL A 68 -16.63 19.54 7.37
N ILE A 69 -16.32 18.31 7.75
CA ILE A 69 -16.05 17.21 6.81
C ILE A 69 -16.76 15.93 7.25
N ASP A 70 -17.51 15.35 6.34
CA ASP A 70 -18.24 14.12 6.57
C ASP A 70 -17.28 12.95 6.88
N PRO A 71 -17.53 12.14 7.92
CA PRO A 71 -16.64 11.04 8.33
C PRO A 71 -16.37 10.00 7.25
N ASP A 72 -17.33 9.70 6.38
CA ASP A 72 -17.16 8.74 5.29
C ASP A 72 -16.41 9.37 4.10
N PHE A 73 -16.52 10.67 3.93
CA PHE A 73 -15.76 11.41 2.92
C PHE A 73 -14.31 11.64 3.33
N PHE A 74 -14.04 11.81 4.63
CA PHE A 74 -12.74 12.18 5.15
C PHE A 74 -11.59 11.24 4.74
N PRO A 75 -11.68 9.89 4.89
CA PRO A 75 -10.59 9.00 4.45
C PRO A 75 -10.35 9.05 2.94
N LEU A 76 -11.40 9.24 2.15
CA LEU A 76 -11.29 9.39 0.69
C LEU A 76 -10.58 10.69 0.31
N PHE A 77 -10.92 11.80 1.00
CA PHE A 77 -10.24 13.08 0.83
C PHE A 77 -8.75 13.00 1.18
N ILE A 78 -8.40 12.44 2.35
CA ILE A 78 -6.99 12.28 2.77
C ILE A 78 -6.20 11.37 1.84
N SER A 79 -6.84 10.37 1.22
CA SER A 79 -6.19 9.46 0.27
C SER A 79 -6.16 9.98 -1.18
N SER A 80 -6.82 11.10 -1.46
CA SER A 80 -6.87 11.69 -2.80
C SER A 80 -5.53 12.30 -3.21
N ASP A 81 -5.24 12.30 -4.51
CA ASP A 81 -4.07 13.01 -5.04
C ASP A 81 -4.13 14.51 -4.75
N TYR A 82 -5.34 15.10 -4.67
CA TYR A 82 -5.54 16.50 -4.31
C TYR A 82 -4.92 16.83 -2.94
N PHE A 83 -5.15 16.00 -1.93
CA PHE A 83 -4.54 16.16 -0.61
C PHE A 83 -3.08 15.71 -0.59
N LEU A 84 -2.79 14.52 -1.12
CA LEU A 84 -1.47 13.88 -1.00
C LEU A 84 -0.39 14.66 -1.74
N ASP A 85 -0.66 15.17 -2.94
CA ASP A 85 0.33 15.93 -3.70
C ASP A 85 0.64 17.28 -3.05
N ALA A 86 -0.36 17.94 -2.44
CA ALA A 86 -0.15 19.14 -1.64
C ALA A 86 0.70 18.84 -0.39
N ALA A 87 0.40 17.73 0.30
CA ALA A 87 1.15 17.29 1.48
C ALA A 87 2.60 16.88 1.14
N ILE A 88 2.82 16.24 -0.01
CA ILE A 88 4.17 15.86 -0.47
C ILE A 88 5.01 17.10 -0.77
N LYS A 89 4.44 18.13 -1.38
CA LYS A 89 5.16 19.38 -1.72
C LYS A 89 5.76 20.09 -0.50
N ILE A 90 5.15 19.94 0.68
CA ILE A 90 5.64 20.55 1.94
C ILE A 90 6.54 19.59 2.74
N SER A 91 6.81 18.37 2.23
CA SER A 91 7.66 17.42 2.94
C SER A 91 9.12 17.87 2.94
N VAL A 92 9.83 17.61 4.03
CA VAL A 92 11.22 18.01 4.25
C VAL A 92 12.12 16.80 4.38
N GLY A 93 13.28 16.84 3.73
CA GLY A 93 14.30 15.80 3.74
C GLY A 93 14.48 15.13 2.38
N SER A 94 15.71 14.72 2.03
CA SER A 94 16.05 14.12 0.73
C SER A 94 15.76 12.62 0.66
N LEU A 95 16.35 11.83 1.54
CA LEU A 95 16.24 10.34 1.51
C LEU A 95 14.95 9.81 2.13
N SER A 96 14.40 10.52 3.10
CA SER A 96 13.18 10.14 3.81
C SER A 96 12.31 11.36 4.07
N PRO A 97 11.76 12.01 3.01
CA PRO A 97 10.97 13.21 3.18
C PRO A 97 9.81 12.97 4.15
N THR A 98 9.66 13.89 5.09
CA THR A 98 8.71 13.79 6.18
C THR A 98 7.81 15.01 6.21
N ILE A 99 6.51 14.80 6.37
CA ILE A 99 5.51 15.84 6.53
C ILE A 99 5.38 16.16 8.02
N ASN A 100 5.53 17.44 8.38
CA ASN A 100 5.33 17.91 9.74
C ASN A 100 3.91 18.45 9.92
N TRP A 101 3.31 18.21 11.09
CA TRP A 101 1.99 18.77 11.40
C TRP A 101 1.95 20.30 11.31
N ARG A 102 3.04 20.98 11.73
CA ARG A 102 3.15 22.43 11.66
C ARG A 102 2.90 22.94 10.24
N ASP A 103 3.42 22.25 9.23
CA ASP A 103 3.36 22.67 7.84
C ASP A 103 2.07 22.14 7.17
N LEU A 104 1.60 20.96 7.58
CA LEU A 104 0.36 20.37 7.07
C LEU A 104 -0.89 21.15 7.49
N LYS A 105 -0.96 21.58 8.75
CA LYS A 105 -2.15 22.26 9.33
C LYS A 105 -2.50 23.60 8.71
N VAL A 106 -1.60 24.19 7.94
CA VAL A 106 -1.81 25.50 7.27
C VAL A 106 -2.14 25.36 5.78
N LEU A 107 -2.19 24.13 5.26
CA LEU A 107 -2.69 23.89 3.91
C LEU A 107 -4.20 24.17 3.86
N GLU A 108 -4.63 24.82 2.82
CA GLU A 108 -6.03 25.12 2.56
C GLU A 108 -6.54 24.28 1.39
N PHE A 109 -7.75 23.79 1.52
CA PHE A 109 -8.42 22.96 0.52
C PHE A 109 -9.86 23.40 0.33
N ASP A 110 -10.29 23.49 -0.91
CA ASP A 110 -11.69 23.68 -1.22
C ASP A 110 -12.48 22.40 -0.96
N LEU A 111 -13.47 22.48 -0.08
CA LEU A 111 -14.35 21.36 0.24
C LEU A 111 -15.79 21.72 -0.17
N PRO A 112 -16.53 20.80 -0.80
CA PRO A 112 -17.95 20.96 -1.02
C PRO A 112 -18.73 20.98 0.29
N ASP A 113 -20.00 21.35 0.26
CA ASP A 113 -20.88 21.26 1.42
C ASP A 113 -21.08 19.79 1.87
N LEU A 114 -21.51 19.59 3.11
CA LEU A 114 -21.64 18.27 3.72
C LEU A 114 -22.61 17.32 2.97
N GLU A 115 -23.67 17.85 2.33
CA GLU A 115 -24.59 17.04 1.54
C GLU A 115 -23.91 16.50 0.30
N THR A 116 -23.17 17.34 -0.40
CA THR A 116 -22.36 16.96 -1.55
C THR A 116 -21.26 15.96 -1.16
N GLN A 117 -20.58 16.18 -0.03
CA GLN A 117 -19.56 15.25 0.49
C GLN A 117 -20.16 13.84 0.70
N ARG A 118 -21.35 13.72 1.31
CA ARG A 118 -22.03 12.43 1.53
C ARG A 118 -22.36 11.71 0.21
N LYS A 119 -22.86 12.46 -0.77
CA LYS A 119 -23.14 11.90 -2.09
C LYS A 119 -21.88 11.39 -2.79
N LEU A 120 -20.80 12.17 -2.73
CA LEU A 120 -19.50 11.78 -3.27
C LEU A 120 -18.93 10.56 -2.53
N ALA A 121 -19.01 10.54 -1.20
CA ALA A 121 -18.55 9.41 -0.40
C ALA A 121 -19.26 8.11 -0.81
N ALA A 122 -20.58 8.12 -0.94
CA ALA A 122 -21.35 6.94 -1.33
C ALA A 122 -20.87 6.36 -2.68
N VAL A 123 -20.67 7.22 -3.69
CA VAL A 123 -20.20 6.80 -5.03
C VAL A 123 -18.75 6.30 -4.96
N LEU A 124 -17.87 7.06 -4.30
CA LEU A 124 -16.44 6.73 -4.22
C LEU A 124 -16.19 5.44 -3.43
N TRP A 125 -16.96 5.19 -2.36
CA TRP A 125 -16.87 3.91 -1.63
C TRP A 125 -17.32 2.74 -2.47
N SER A 126 -18.40 2.88 -3.27
CA SER A 126 -18.84 1.84 -4.21
C SER A 126 -17.75 1.51 -5.25
N ILE A 127 -17.08 2.54 -5.79
CA ILE A 127 -15.96 2.37 -6.69
C ILE A 127 -14.79 1.66 -5.99
N ASN A 128 -14.45 2.09 -4.76
CA ASN A 128 -13.37 1.48 -3.99
C ASN A 128 -13.65 0.00 -3.68
N GLU A 129 -14.88 -0.37 -3.32
CA GLU A 129 -15.28 -1.76 -3.10
C GLU A 129 -15.16 -2.61 -4.36
N THR A 130 -15.53 -2.04 -5.50
CA THR A 130 -15.38 -2.69 -6.81
C THR A 130 -13.90 -2.93 -7.13
N MET A 131 -13.05 -1.93 -6.95
CA MET A 131 -11.60 -2.05 -7.14
C MET A 131 -10.99 -3.13 -6.24
N GLU A 132 -11.36 -3.16 -4.96
CA GLU A 132 -10.88 -4.18 -4.02
C GLU A 132 -11.36 -5.60 -4.41
N SER A 133 -12.56 -5.73 -4.96
CA SER A 133 -13.08 -6.99 -5.48
C SER A 133 -12.28 -7.49 -6.70
N TYR A 134 -11.92 -6.60 -7.61
CA TYR A 134 -11.04 -6.94 -8.74
C TYR A 134 -9.63 -7.32 -8.29
N LYS A 135 -9.04 -6.62 -7.32
CA LYS A 135 -7.73 -7.00 -6.76
C LYS A 135 -7.76 -8.42 -6.18
N LYS A 136 -8.82 -8.78 -5.45
CA LYS A 136 -9.00 -10.14 -4.92
C LYS A 136 -9.13 -11.17 -6.04
N LEU A 137 -9.88 -10.85 -7.10
CA LEU A 137 -10.05 -11.75 -8.25
C LEU A 137 -8.72 -12.00 -8.96
N ILE A 138 -7.91 -10.96 -9.19
CA ILE A 138 -6.57 -11.08 -9.78
C ILE A 138 -5.69 -11.99 -8.91
N SER A 139 -5.65 -11.74 -7.58
CA SER A 139 -4.85 -12.58 -6.66
C SER A 139 -5.31 -14.04 -6.67
N ALA A 140 -6.61 -14.30 -6.64
CA ALA A 140 -7.15 -15.66 -6.71
C ALA A 140 -6.83 -16.35 -8.05
N THR A 141 -6.83 -15.59 -9.14
CA THR A 141 -6.46 -16.11 -10.47
C THR A 141 -4.97 -16.50 -10.51
N ASP A 142 -4.09 -15.66 -9.95
CA ASP A 142 -2.66 -15.97 -9.83
C ASP A 142 -2.39 -17.23 -8.98
N GLU A 143 -3.13 -17.37 -7.89
CA GLU A 143 -3.06 -18.56 -7.04
C GLU A 143 -3.56 -19.82 -7.78
N LEU A 144 -4.63 -19.69 -8.56
CA LEU A 144 -5.15 -20.78 -9.37
C LEU A 144 -4.11 -21.22 -10.41
N VAL A 145 -3.48 -20.29 -11.13
CA VAL A 145 -2.43 -20.60 -12.10
C VAL A 145 -1.27 -21.35 -11.44
N LYS A 146 -0.79 -20.86 -10.28
CA LYS A 146 0.27 -21.53 -9.52
C LYS A 146 -0.15 -22.93 -9.06
N SER A 147 -1.37 -23.06 -8.56
CA SER A 147 -1.92 -24.36 -8.12
C SER A 147 -2.00 -25.34 -9.30
N GLN A 148 -2.54 -24.93 -10.45
CA GLN A 148 -2.62 -25.76 -11.64
C GLN A 148 -1.22 -26.16 -12.16
N PHE A 149 -0.26 -25.24 -12.12
CA PHE A 149 1.12 -25.56 -12.44
C PHE A 149 1.68 -26.66 -11.51
N MET A 150 1.45 -26.55 -10.20
CA MET A 150 1.90 -27.55 -9.21
C MET A 150 1.21 -28.89 -9.38
N VAL A 151 -0.05 -28.92 -9.78
CA VAL A 151 -0.76 -30.18 -10.11
C VAL A 151 -0.17 -30.85 -11.33
N GLN A 152 0.17 -30.08 -12.37
CA GLN A 152 0.67 -30.64 -13.64
C GLN A 152 2.17 -30.98 -13.61
N PHE A 153 2.99 -30.19 -12.90
CA PHE A 153 4.45 -30.27 -12.94
C PHE A 153 5.12 -30.39 -11.56
N GLY A 154 4.34 -30.45 -10.50
CA GLY A 154 4.83 -30.53 -9.13
C GLY A 154 5.34 -31.94 -8.75
N PRO A 155 5.78 -32.11 -7.49
CA PRO A 155 6.41 -33.34 -7.01
C PRO A 155 5.60 -34.63 -7.27
N ASN A 156 4.27 -34.55 -7.19
CA ASN A 156 3.41 -35.71 -7.44
C ASN A 156 3.43 -36.14 -8.91
N ALA A 157 3.41 -35.19 -9.85
CA ALA A 157 3.49 -35.48 -11.27
C ALA A 157 4.87 -36.06 -11.66
N ILE A 158 5.93 -35.62 -10.97
CA ILE A 158 7.30 -36.18 -11.12
C ILE A 158 7.34 -37.60 -10.55
N ALA A 159 6.78 -37.86 -9.38
CA ALA A 159 6.71 -39.20 -8.77
C ALA A 159 5.94 -40.22 -9.62
N GLU A 160 4.92 -39.76 -10.34
CA GLU A 160 4.13 -40.57 -11.27
C GLU A 160 4.80 -40.77 -12.65
N ASN A 161 6.02 -40.25 -12.87
CA ASN A 161 6.71 -40.25 -14.17
C ASN A 161 5.85 -39.71 -15.33
N LYS A 162 5.00 -38.73 -15.06
CA LYS A 162 4.04 -38.21 -16.01
C LYS A 162 4.73 -37.46 -17.17
N TRP A 163 5.91 -36.91 -16.91
CA TRP A 163 6.70 -36.15 -17.87
C TRP A 163 8.14 -36.67 -17.95
N PRO A 164 8.76 -36.73 -19.13
CA PRO A 164 10.15 -37.12 -19.26
C PRO A 164 11.08 -36.07 -18.64
N LEU A 165 12.09 -36.53 -17.90
CA LEU A 165 13.16 -35.65 -17.42
C LEU A 165 14.12 -35.37 -18.57
N LEU A 166 14.26 -34.08 -18.89
CA LEU A 166 15.21 -33.62 -19.90
C LEU A 166 16.25 -32.71 -19.25
N PRO A 167 17.53 -32.84 -19.61
CA PRO A 167 18.54 -31.87 -19.19
C PRO A 167 18.25 -30.48 -19.78
N VAL A 168 18.57 -29.43 -19.05
CA VAL A 168 18.34 -28.05 -19.47
C VAL A 168 19.01 -27.75 -20.81
N SER A 169 20.16 -28.36 -21.10
CA SER A 169 20.85 -28.25 -22.38
C SER A 169 20.05 -28.71 -23.62
N ASN A 170 19.01 -29.55 -23.41
CA ASN A 170 18.13 -30.00 -24.48
C ASN A 170 16.94 -29.03 -24.70
N VAL A 171 16.72 -28.12 -23.78
CA VAL A 171 15.55 -27.22 -23.78
C VAL A 171 15.95 -25.77 -24.08
N VAL A 172 17.16 -25.39 -23.74
CA VAL A 172 17.65 -24.01 -23.85
C VAL A 172 18.86 -23.96 -24.80
N PHE A 173 18.84 -23.04 -25.75
CA PHE A 173 20.03 -22.69 -26.49
C PHE A 173 21.09 -22.08 -25.57
N LYS A 174 22.32 -21.93 -26.03
CA LYS A 174 23.42 -21.35 -25.29
C LYS A 174 22.95 -20.06 -24.57
N PRO A 175 23.08 -19.99 -23.24
CA PRO A 175 22.68 -18.79 -22.52
C PRO A 175 23.53 -17.60 -22.94
N ILE A 176 22.90 -16.46 -23.19
CA ILE A 176 23.58 -15.18 -23.41
C ILE A 176 23.80 -14.59 -22.02
N SER A 177 25.05 -14.63 -21.55
CA SER A 177 25.46 -13.90 -20.33
C SER A 177 26.05 -12.56 -20.75
N GLY A 178 25.66 -11.48 -20.06
CA GLY A 178 26.31 -10.19 -20.24
C GLY A 178 27.79 -10.27 -19.82
N GLU A 179 28.71 -9.77 -20.64
CA GLU A 179 30.06 -9.50 -20.20
C GLU A 179 30.05 -8.19 -19.39
N TRP A 180 30.70 -8.20 -18.22
CA TRP A 180 31.07 -6.95 -17.57
C TRP A 180 31.95 -6.15 -18.51
N GLY A 181 31.56 -4.91 -18.81
CA GLY A 181 32.38 -4.04 -19.63
C GLY A 181 33.81 -4.02 -19.06
N LYS A 182 34.79 -4.27 -19.90
CA LYS A 182 36.18 -3.98 -19.55
C LYS A 182 36.28 -2.47 -19.44
N ASP A 183 36.59 -1.97 -18.24
CA ASP A 183 37.05 -0.60 -18.08
C ASP A 183 38.36 -0.48 -18.84
N ASP A 184 38.30 -0.02 -20.08
CA ASP A 184 39.48 0.42 -20.82
C ASP A 184 39.94 1.74 -20.19
N LEU A 185 40.77 1.61 -19.14
CA LEU A 185 41.56 2.70 -18.57
C LEU A 185 42.84 2.90 -19.34
N SER A 186 42.78 2.89 -20.66
CA SER A 186 43.92 3.23 -21.51
C SER A 186 43.52 4.32 -22.51
N GLY A 187 43.68 5.57 -22.06
CA GLY A 187 43.54 6.77 -22.82
C GLY A 187 44.29 7.90 -22.15
#